data_4ca3ad6a1a80fdda6a3001e253b52bb4
#
_entry.id   4ca3ad6a1a80fdda6a3001e253b52bb4
#
_cell.length_a   1.000
_cell.length_b   1.000
_cell.length_c   1.000
_cell.angle_alpha   90.00
_cell.angle_beta   90.00
_cell.angle_gamma   90.00
#
_symmetry.space_group_name_H-M   'P 1'
#
loop_
_entity.id
_entity.type
_entity.pdbx_description
1 polymer ?
#
loop_
_entity_poly.entity_id
_entity_poly.type
_entity_poly.pdbx_seq_one_letter_code
_entity_poly.pdbx_strand_id
1 'polypeptide(L)'
;MLENIFKLNENGTSVRTEVLAGLATFLTMAYIIVVNPAILSTDGTGMDFGGVFVATIIAAVVGCLVMGLWANWPIALAPGMGLNAFFAFGVVFGMGYTYQQALAAVFIAGIAFLILSITPARQWIINSIPKSMKFGVGAGIGLFLAII
;
A
#
# COMPACT_ATOMS: atom_id res chain seq x y z
N MET A 1 26.09 -4.65 15.73
CA MET A 1 25.11 -3.55 15.64
C MET A 1 23.86 -3.98 14.85
N LEU A 2 23.98 -4.47 13.63
CA LEU A 2 22.85 -4.96 12.82
C LEU A 2 22.11 -6.14 13.49
N GLU A 3 22.84 -7.06 14.14
CA GLU A 3 22.28 -8.18 14.86
C GLU A 3 21.30 -7.75 15.98
N ASN A 4 21.67 -6.69 16.72
CA ASN A 4 20.83 -6.22 17.82
C ASN A 4 19.54 -5.53 17.36
N ILE A 5 19.53 -4.99 16.11
CA ILE A 5 18.37 -4.31 15.54
C ILE A 5 17.47 -5.32 14.81
N PHE A 6 18.06 -6.19 13.97
CA PHE A 6 17.31 -7.02 13.04
C PHE A 6 17.20 -8.49 13.47
N LYS A 7 17.87 -8.88 14.57
CA LYS A 7 17.80 -10.25 15.15
C LYS A 7 18.06 -11.34 14.10
N LEU A 8 19.12 -11.16 13.29
CA LEU A 8 19.40 -12.01 12.14
C LEU A 8 19.55 -13.50 12.51
N ASN A 9 20.23 -13.79 13.62
CA ASN A 9 20.44 -15.16 14.10
C ASN A 9 19.12 -15.78 14.58
N GLU A 10 18.27 -15.02 15.29
CA GLU A 10 16.95 -15.50 15.73
C GLU A 10 16.05 -15.81 14.53
N ASN A 11 16.15 -15.01 13.45
CA ASN A 11 15.39 -15.18 12.22
C ASN A 11 16.03 -16.19 11.25
N GLY A 12 17.18 -16.78 11.58
CA GLY A 12 17.88 -17.77 10.75
C GLY A 12 18.36 -17.23 9.41
N THR A 13 18.68 -15.94 9.34
CA THR A 13 19.05 -15.24 8.11
C THR A 13 20.43 -14.59 8.18
N SER A 14 20.91 -14.03 7.08
CA SER A 14 22.17 -13.31 6.99
C SER A 14 21.99 -11.95 6.32
N VAL A 15 22.88 -11.01 6.58
CA VAL A 15 22.88 -9.67 5.94
C VAL A 15 22.79 -9.77 4.42
N ARG A 16 23.54 -10.70 3.81
CA ARG A 16 23.53 -10.91 2.37
C ARG A 16 22.14 -11.36 1.88
N THR A 17 21.52 -12.29 2.59
CA THR A 17 20.20 -12.81 2.26
C THR A 17 19.15 -11.70 2.35
N GLU A 18 19.17 -10.90 3.43
CA GLU A 18 18.26 -9.80 3.63
C GLU A 18 18.38 -8.71 2.56
N VAL A 19 19.61 -8.34 2.21
CA VAL A 19 19.85 -7.34 1.14
C VAL A 19 19.37 -7.85 -0.22
N LEU A 20 19.64 -9.11 -0.56
CA LEU A 20 19.16 -9.69 -1.83
C LEU A 20 17.63 -9.84 -1.85
N ALA A 21 17.02 -10.25 -0.74
CA ALA A 21 15.58 -10.33 -0.61
C ALA A 21 14.93 -8.94 -0.72
N GLY A 22 15.52 -7.93 -0.06
CA GLY A 22 15.06 -6.55 -0.15
C GLY A 22 15.15 -5.99 -1.57
N LEU A 23 16.25 -6.25 -2.28
CA LEU A 23 16.40 -5.86 -3.68
C LEU A 23 15.39 -6.56 -4.60
N ALA A 24 15.16 -7.85 -4.41
CA ALA A 24 14.14 -8.59 -5.16
C ALA A 24 12.74 -8.02 -4.91
N THR A 25 12.39 -7.74 -3.66
CA THR A 25 11.12 -7.12 -3.29
C THR A 25 10.98 -5.73 -3.91
N PHE A 26 12.04 -4.90 -3.86
CA PHE A 26 12.05 -3.59 -4.50
C PHE A 26 11.78 -3.69 -6.01
N LEU A 27 12.48 -4.58 -6.71
CA LEU A 27 12.30 -4.75 -8.16
C LEU A 27 10.88 -5.19 -8.54
N THR A 28 10.27 -6.04 -7.73
CA THR A 28 8.88 -6.48 -7.95
C THR A 28 7.85 -5.38 -7.71
N MET A 29 8.16 -4.38 -6.88
CA MET A 29 7.26 -3.29 -6.53
C MET A 29 7.58 -1.96 -7.23
N ALA A 30 8.73 -1.85 -7.85
CA ALA A 30 9.21 -0.58 -8.45
C ALA A 30 8.25 -0.01 -9.50
N TYR A 31 7.50 -0.85 -10.21
CA TYR A 31 6.53 -0.42 -11.20
C TYR A 31 5.41 0.47 -10.62
N ILE A 32 5.09 0.34 -9.33
CA ILE A 32 4.04 1.12 -8.66
C ILE A 32 4.38 2.62 -8.68
N ILE A 33 5.67 2.97 -8.66
CA ILE A 33 6.14 4.37 -8.71
C ILE A 33 5.64 5.09 -9.97
N VAL A 34 5.46 4.35 -11.06
CA VAL A 34 4.97 4.90 -12.35
C VAL A 34 3.47 4.66 -12.52
N VAL A 35 3.01 3.45 -12.23
CA VAL A 35 1.60 3.05 -12.45
C VAL A 35 0.65 3.79 -11.51
N ASN A 36 1.04 4.03 -10.28
CA ASN A 36 0.19 4.76 -9.33
C ASN A 36 -0.09 6.21 -9.78
N PRO A 37 0.90 7.02 -10.14
CA PRO A 37 0.64 8.33 -10.74
C PRO A 37 -0.15 8.26 -12.04
N ALA A 38 0.13 7.28 -12.91
CA ALA A 38 -0.60 7.13 -14.17
C ALA A 38 -2.10 6.91 -13.96
N ILE A 39 -2.50 6.15 -12.93
CA ILE A 39 -3.91 5.92 -12.60
C ILE A 39 -4.53 7.18 -11.98
N LEU A 40 -3.86 7.79 -11.00
CA LEU A 40 -4.42 8.90 -10.22
C LEU A 40 -4.43 10.22 -10.99
N SER A 41 -3.49 10.45 -11.91
CA SER A 41 -3.42 11.65 -12.76
C SER A 41 -3.97 11.45 -14.16
N THR A 42 -4.85 10.46 -14.35
CA THR A 42 -5.60 10.30 -15.61
C THR A 42 -6.32 11.59 -15.97
N ASP A 43 -6.35 11.93 -17.27
CA ASP A 43 -6.96 13.16 -17.77
C ASP A 43 -8.38 13.34 -17.22
N GLY A 44 -8.64 14.51 -16.62
CA GLY A 44 -9.91 14.84 -15.99
C GLY A 44 -9.96 14.65 -14.47
N THR A 45 -8.99 14.00 -13.84
CA THR A 45 -8.92 13.92 -12.36
C THR A 45 -8.47 15.24 -11.74
N GLY A 46 -7.67 16.03 -12.47
CA GLY A 46 -7.08 17.29 -12.00
C GLY A 46 -5.86 17.12 -11.09
N MET A 47 -5.35 15.89 -10.91
CA MET A 47 -4.13 15.63 -10.14
C MET A 47 -2.89 15.74 -11.03
N ASP A 48 -1.86 16.42 -10.52
CA ASP A 48 -0.57 16.52 -11.20
C ASP A 48 0.24 15.23 -11.07
N PHE A 49 0.73 14.73 -12.20
CA PHE A 49 1.54 13.50 -12.24
C PHE A 49 2.79 13.59 -11.36
N GLY A 50 3.50 14.73 -11.44
CA GLY A 50 4.74 14.93 -10.66
C GLY A 50 4.48 14.93 -9.15
N GLY A 51 3.41 15.60 -8.72
CA GLY A 51 3.00 15.63 -7.32
C GLY A 51 2.62 14.25 -6.79
N VAL A 52 1.83 13.49 -7.56
CA VAL A 52 1.45 12.11 -7.18
C VAL A 52 2.67 11.17 -7.17
N PHE A 53 3.58 11.32 -8.13
CA PHE A 53 4.83 10.55 -8.21
C PHE A 53 5.68 10.72 -6.95
N VAL A 54 5.93 11.98 -6.56
CA VAL A 54 6.72 12.28 -5.35
C VAL A 54 6.01 11.79 -4.09
N ALA A 55 4.71 12.03 -3.97
CA ALA A 55 3.91 11.57 -2.84
C ALA A 55 3.93 10.04 -2.70
N THR A 56 3.85 9.32 -3.82
CA THR A 56 3.94 7.85 -3.85
C THR A 56 5.27 7.35 -3.30
N ILE A 57 6.38 7.95 -3.74
CA ILE A 57 7.73 7.58 -3.26
C ILE A 57 7.87 7.85 -1.77
N ILE A 58 7.49 9.06 -1.32
CA ILE A 58 7.60 9.43 0.09
C ILE A 58 6.76 8.47 0.97
N ALA A 59 5.52 8.21 0.59
CA ALA A 59 4.64 7.30 1.33
C ALA A 59 5.22 5.87 1.41
N ALA A 60 5.75 5.35 0.30
CA ALA A 60 6.39 4.03 0.26
C ALA A 60 7.65 3.98 1.12
N VAL A 61 8.51 5.00 1.04
CA VAL A 61 9.74 5.09 1.84
C VAL A 61 9.42 5.14 3.33
N VAL A 62 8.51 6.03 3.75
CA VAL A 62 8.11 6.14 5.16
C VAL A 62 7.49 4.84 5.65
N GLY A 63 6.58 4.25 4.89
CA GLY A 63 5.94 2.98 5.25
C GLY A 63 6.95 1.83 5.39
N CYS A 64 7.86 1.68 4.43
CA CYS A 64 8.90 0.65 4.47
C CYS A 64 9.90 0.86 5.61
N LEU A 65 10.30 2.11 5.91
CA LEU A 65 11.19 2.41 7.03
C LEU A 65 10.53 2.08 8.37
N VAL A 66 9.27 2.45 8.58
CA VAL A 66 8.52 2.10 9.79
C VAL A 66 8.38 0.59 9.92
N MET A 67 8.07 -0.12 8.84
CA MET A 67 7.94 -1.58 8.84
C MET A 67 9.28 -2.26 9.11
N GLY A 68 10.36 -1.84 8.49
CA GLY A 68 11.69 -2.44 8.64
C GLY A 68 12.37 -2.10 9.96
N LEU A 69 12.31 -0.83 10.40
CA LEU A 69 13.06 -0.39 11.58
C LEU A 69 12.30 -0.53 12.89
N TRP A 70 10.97 -0.33 12.85
CA TRP A 70 10.14 -0.39 14.07
C TRP A 70 9.49 -1.76 14.23
N ALA A 71 8.77 -2.23 13.21
CA ALA A 71 8.07 -3.51 13.29
C ALA A 71 9.00 -4.71 13.09
N ASN A 72 10.21 -4.51 12.55
CA ASN A 72 11.18 -5.56 12.19
C ASN A 72 10.56 -6.69 11.36
N TRP A 73 9.73 -6.30 10.37
CA TRP A 73 9.06 -7.23 9.48
C TRP A 73 9.50 -7.03 8.04
N PRO A 74 9.88 -8.12 7.31
CA PRO A 74 10.38 -8.05 5.94
C PRO A 74 9.25 -7.88 4.91
N ILE A 75 8.35 -6.91 5.14
CA ILE A 75 7.22 -6.61 4.26
C ILE A 75 7.39 -5.20 3.73
N ALA A 76 7.45 -5.06 2.41
CA ALA A 76 7.45 -3.76 1.77
C ALA A 76 6.02 -3.21 1.68
N LEU A 77 5.89 -1.90 1.85
CA LEU A 77 4.62 -1.18 1.79
C LEU A 77 4.61 -0.25 0.59
N ALA A 78 3.52 -0.28 -0.16
CA ALA A 78 3.26 0.63 -1.27
C ALA A 78 1.76 0.91 -1.39
N PRO A 79 1.34 1.98 -2.09
CA PRO A 79 -0.05 2.28 -2.35
C PRO A 79 -0.80 1.12 -3.03
N GLY A 80 -2.04 0.86 -2.61
CA GLY A 80 -2.86 -0.22 -3.16
C GLY A 80 -3.57 0.20 -4.43
N MET A 81 -3.19 -0.35 -5.58
CA MET A 81 -3.69 0.08 -6.90
C MET A 81 -5.19 -0.11 -7.11
N GLY A 82 -5.80 -1.15 -6.51
CA GLY A 82 -7.25 -1.36 -6.60
C GLY A 82 -8.07 -0.22 -5.99
N LEU A 83 -7.62 0.33 -4.85
CA LEU A 83 -8.24 1.48 -4.21
C LEU A 83 -8.01 2.77 -5.01
N ASN A 84 -6.86 2.90 -5.66
CA ASN A 84 -6.54 4.06 -6.49
C ASN A 84 -7.39 4.11 -7.76
N ALA A 85 -7.63 2.95 -8.39
CA ALA A 85 -8.56 2.86 -9.51
C ALA A 85 -10.00 3.19 -9.08
N PHE A 86 -10.44 2.70 -7.92
CA PHE A 86 -11.74 3.08 -7.35
C PHE A 86 -11.81 4.59 -7.07
N PHE A 87 -10.75 5.18 -6.52
CA PHE A 87 -10.66 6.62 -6.30
C PHE A 87 -10.83 7.41 -7.59
N ALA A 88 -10.04 7.12 -8.61
CA ALA A 88 -10.06 7.85 -9.88
C ALA A 88 -11.38 7.60 -10.65
N PHE A 89 -11.70 6.35 -10.92
CA PHE A 89 -12.81 6.00 -11.81
C PHE A 89 -14.17 5.93 -11.09
N GLY A 90 -14.20 5.47 -9.84
CA GLY A 90 -15.45 5.38 -9.06
C GLY A 90 -15.84 6.71 -8.44
N VAL A 91 -14.94 7.35 -7.70
CA VAL A 91 -15.27 8.53 -6.90
C VAL A 91 -15.18 9.81 -7.74
N VAL A 92 -14.06 10.05 -8.43
CA VAL A 92 -13.89 11.29 -9.21
C VAL A 92 -14.75 11.27 -10.47
N PHE A 93 -14.63 10.27 -11.33
CA PHE A 93 -15.41 10.22 -12.58
C PHE A 93 -16.84 9.72 -12.38
N GLY A 94 -17.05 8.67 -11.57
CA GLY A 94 -18.36 8.05 -11.41
C GLY A 94 -19.35 8.87 -10.57
N MET A 95 -18.86 9.47 -9.48
CA MET A 95 -19.68 10.27 -8.55
C MET A 95 -19.54 11.77 -8.79
N GLY A 96 -18.61 12.24 -9.63
CA GLY A 96 -18.40 13.63 -9.97
C GLY A 96 -17.80 14.49 -8.85
N TYR A 97 -17.14 13.89 -7.87
CA TYR A 97 -16.44 14.64 -6.82
C TYR A 97 -15.08 15.17 -7.33
N THR A 98 -14.68 16.32 -6.80
CA THR A 98 -13.32 16.81 -7.04
C THR A 98 -12.30 15.94 -6.32
N TYR A 99 -11.06 15.86 -6.85
CA TYR A 99 -10.02 15.07 -6.21
C TYR A 99 -9.70 15.56 -4.79
N GLN A 100 -9.85 16.85 -4.50
CA GLN A 100 -9.65 17.40 -3.15
C GLN A 100 -10.68 16.85 -2.15
N GLN A 101 -11.95 16.76 -2.56
CA GLN A 101 -13.00 16.17 -1.72
C GLN A 101 -12.76 14.68 -1.50
N ALA A 102 -12.37 13.97 -2.55
CA ALA A 102 -12.03 12.56 -2.48
C ALA A 102 -10.80 12.31 -1.57
N LEU A 103 -9.74 13.14 -1.64
CA LEU A 103 -8.60 13.05 -0.74
C LEU A 103 -8.96 13.36 0.71
N ALA A 104 -9.85 14.34 0.95
CA ALA A 104 -10.35 14.61 2.31
C ALA A 104 -11.09 13.40 2.89
N ALA A 105 -11.90 12.71 2.09
CA ALA A 105 -12.57 11.49 2.50
C ALA A 105 -11.58 10.36 2.82
N VAL A 106 -10.54 10.18 1.99
CA VAL A 106 -9.45 9.21 2.24
C VAL A 106 -8.71 9.53 3.53
N PHE A 107 -8.43 10.81 3.79
CA PHE A 107 -7.77 11.24 5.02
C PHE A 107 -8.60 10.91 6.28
N ILE A 108 -9.90 11.21 6.26
CA ILE A 108 -10.83 10.87 7.33
C ILE A 108 -10.91 9.35 7.53
N ALA A 109 -11.00 8.59 6.43
CA ALA A 109 -11.00 7.13 6.46
C ALA A 109 -9.69 6.58 7.06
N GLY A 110 -8.54 7.20 6.75
CA GLY A 110 -7.25 6.85 7.32
C GLY A 110 -7.20 7.04 8.84
N ILE A 111 -7.71 8.17 9.34
CA ILE A 111 -7.81 8.43 10.78
C ILE A 111 -8.74 7.39 11.44
N ALA A 112 -9.91 7.15 10.87
CA ALA A 112 -10.85 6.14 11.38
C ALA A 112 -10.20 4.74 11.41
N PHE A 113 -9.43 4.38 10.38
CA PHE A 113 -8.69 3.12 10.33
C PHE A 113 -7.61 3.03 11.40
N LEU A 114 -6.88 4.12 11.70
CA LEU A 114 -5.92 4.15 12.80
C LEU A 114 -6.61 3.91 14.15
N ILE A 115 -7.74 4.57 14.40
CA ILE A 115 -8.52 4.35 15.64
C ILE A 115 -8.98 2.89 15.74
N LEU A 116 -9.52 2.33 14.65
CA LEU A 116 -9.92 0.92 14.61
C LEU A 116 -8.74 -0.02 14.83
N SER A 117 -7.55 0.31 14.34
CA SER A 117 -6.35 -0.52 14.44
C SER A 117 -5.83 -0.64 15.89
N ILE A 118 -6.04 0.39 16.70
CA ILE A 118 -5.66 0.41 18.12
C ILE A 118 -6.65 -0.39 18.98
N THR A 119 -7.89 -0.54 18.49
CA THR A 119 -8.95 -1.26 19.21
C THR A 119 -9.00 -2.75 18.82
N PRO A 120 -9.52 -3.64 19.67
CA PRO A 120 -9.70 -5.06 19.33
C PRO A 120 -10.75 -5.28 18.22
N ALA A 121 -11.49 -4.25 17.82
CA ALA A 121 -12.48 -4.29 16.74
C ALA A 121 -11.89 -4.77 15.42
N ARG A 122 -10.61 -4.43 15.12
CA ARG A 122 -9.91 -4.92 13.93
C ARG A 122 -9.89 -6.45 13.85
N GLN A 123 -9.58 -7.12 14.95
CA GLN A 123 -9.48 -8.58 14.99
C GLN A 123 -10.84 -9.23 14.80
N TRP A 124 -11.88 -8.64 15.36
CA TRP A 124 -13.26 -9.07 15.17
C TRP A 124 -13.70 -8.94 13.70
N ILE A 125 -13.44 -7.80 13.05
CA ILE A 125 -13.75 -7.58 11.62
C ILE A 125 -13.03 -8.60 10.74
N ILE A 126 -11.71 -8.80 10.94
CA ILE A 126 -10.91 -9.75 10.13
C ILE A 126 -11.42 -11.17 10.29
N ASN A 127 -11.83 -11.57 11.50
CA ASN A 127 -12.37 -12.90 11.77
C ASN A 127 -13.79 -13.11 11.23
N SER A 128 -14.55 -12.01 11.05
CA SER A 128 -15.88 -12.05 10.46
C SER A 128 -15.88 -12.27 8.94
N ILE A 129 -14.74 -12.06 8.27
CA ILE A 129 -14.62 -12.25 6.82
C ILE A 129 -14.46 -13.74 6.50
N PRO A 130 -15.37 -14.36 5.73
CA PRO A 130 -15.26 -15.76 5.31
C PRO A 130 -13.96 -16.05 4.58
N LYS A 131 -13.40 -17.25 4.78
CA LYS A 131 -12.13 -17.66 4.12
C LYS A 131 -12.20 -17.58 2.60
N SER A 132 -13.34 -17.97 1.99
CA SER A 132 -13.58 -17.88 0.55
C SER A 132 -13.44 -16.45 0.02
N MET A 133 -13.90 -15.48 0.78
CA MET A 133 -13.81 -14.05 0.42
C MET A 133 -12.36 -13.55 0.48
N LYS A 134 -11.58 -13.99 1.45
CA LYS A 134 -10.14 -13.66 1.55
C LYS A 134 -9.35 -14.19 0.34
N PHE A 135 -9.64 -15.41 -0.13
CA PHE A 135 -9.03 -15.96 -1.33
C PHE A 135 -9.54 -15.26 -2.61
N GLY A 136 -10.84 -14.92 -2.66
CA GLY A 136 -11.44 -14.19 -3.79
C GLY A 136 -10.82 -12.81 -4.00
N VAL A 137 -10.53 -12.08 -2.92
CA VAL A 137 -9.85 -10.77 -3.00
C VAL A 137 -8.45 -10.92 -3.60
N GLY A 138 -7.68 -11.92 -3.16
CA GLY A 138 -6.34 -12.18 -3.72
C GLY A 138 -6.38 -12.50 -5.22
N ALA A 139 -7.29 -13.37 -5.64
CA ALA A 139 -7.50 -13.71 -7.05
C ALA A 139 -7.95 -12.49 -7.87
N GLY A 140 -8.87 -11.68 -7.32
CA GLY A 140 -9.36 -10.46 -7.96
C GLY A 140 -8.27 -9.42 -8.18
N ILE A 141 -7.40 -9.20 -7.19
CA ILE A 141 -6.23 -8.30 -7.32
C ILE A 141 -5.27 -8.82 -8.40
N GLY A 142 -5.00 -10.15 -8.41
CA GLY A 142 -4.13 -10.75 -9.41
C GLY A 142 -4.66 -10.58 -10.84
N LEU A 143 -5.96 -10.82 -11.06
CA LEU A 143 -6.60 -10.60 -12.37
C LEU A 143 -6.61 -9.12 -12.77
N PHE A 144 -6.87 -8.23 -11.84
CA PHE A 144 -6.83 -6.78 -12.09
C PHE A 144 -5.44 -6.33 -12.57
N LEU A 145 -4.38 -6.81 -11.91
CA LEU A 145 -2.99 -6.50 -12.31
C LEU A 145 -2.61 -7.12 -13.66
N ALA A 146 -3.23 -8.22 -14.05
CA ALA A 146 -2.97 -8.87 -15.34
C ALA A 146 -3.64 -8.15 -16.52
N ILE A 147 -4.64 -7.31 -16.26
CA ILE A 147 -5.39 -6.55 -17.29
C ILE A 147 -4.81 -5.13 -17.49
N ILE A 148 -4.18 -4.55 -16.48
CA ILE A 148 -3.49 -3.26 -16.56
C ILE A 148 -2.09 -3.44 -17.13
#